data_ce9811bee5345d2ef3259be1e5d3887a
#
_entry.id   ce9811bee5345d2ef3259be1e5d3887a
#
_cell.length_a   1.000
_cell.length_b   1.000
_cell.length_c   1.000
_cell.angle_alpha   90.00
_cell.angle_beta   90.00
_cell.angle_gamma   90.00
#
_symmetry.space_group_name_H-M   'P 1'
#
loop_
_entity.id
_entity.type
_entity.pdbx_description
1 polymer ?
#
loop_
_entity_poly.entity_id
_entity_poly.type
_entity_poly.pdbx_seq_one_letter_code
_entity_poly.pdbx_strand_id
1 'polypeptide(L)'
;MLGTIFVWWYNPTIIGKEQIPHEGAVVLAGNHKHAFDPIFVGVCTKRPIHILAKKELHDSVFGWFFRLTGTIAVDLEAERNPKAFAEALTYLNDGNVVNLSPEAERNYTEHILLPFKFGAVVLAKRTGCPLIPYAITGDYRFRSRNLKITVLPPIDISDLSIDQSNEKLFDTIKGQLCAAQGREPS
;
A
#
# COMPACT_ATOMS: atom_id res chain seq x y z
N MET A 1 15.35 7.64 10.07
CA MET A 1 16.33 6.63 10.53
C MET A 1 16.05 5.23 9.99
N LEU A 2 14.90 4.59 10.24
CA LEU A 2 14.58 3.25 9.69
C LEU A 2 14.66 3.17 8.16
N GLY A 3 14.09 4.13 7.44
CA GLY A 3 14.14 4.16 5.98
C GLY A 3 15.58 4.26 5.43
N THR A 4 16.45 5.00 6.07
CA THR A 4 17.86 5.13 5.66
C THR A 4 18.60 3.78 5.82
N ILE A 5 18.37 3.09 6.95
CA ILE A 5 18.91 1.75 7.18
C ILE A 5 18.36 0.76 6.17
N PHE A 6 17.07 0.81 5.88
CA PHE A 6 16.41 -0.01 4.87
C PHE A 6 17.06 0.16 3.48
N VAL A 7 17.20 1.41 3.03
CA VAL A 7 17.82 1.71 1.73
C VAL A 7 19.27 1.25 1.68
N TRP A 8 20.05 1.47 2.75
CA TRP A 8 21.43 1.00 2.81
C TRP A 8 21.55 -0.52 2.76
N TRP A 9 20.66 -1.23 3.48
CA TRP A 9 20.67 -2.69 3.58
C TRP A 9 20.22 -3.39 2.30
N TYR A 10 19.11 -2.96 1.73
CA TYR A 10 18.49 -3.62 0.58
C TYR A 10 18.94 -3.03 -0.77
N ASN A 11 19.42 -1.79 -0.78
CA ASN A 11 19.76 -1.06 -2.01
C ASN A 11 18.66 -1.14 -3.08
N PRO A 12 17.39 -0.80 -2.73
CA PRO A 12 16.26 -1.00 -3.61
C PRO A 12 16.21 0.05 -4.73
N THR A 13 15.54 -0.29 -5.81
CA THR A 13 15.20 0.65 -6.88
C THR A 13 13.81 1.24 -6.62
N ILE A 14 13.68 2.57 -6.66
CA ILE A 14 12.43 3.29 -6.50
C ILE A 14 12.13 4.02 -7.80
N ILE A 15 10.97 3.74 -8.40
CA ILE A 15 10.52 4.33 -9.67
C ILE A 15 9.17 5.01 -9.42
N GLY A 16 8.95 6.19 -10.02
CA GLY A 16 7.66 6.88 -10.01
C GLY A 16 7.30 7.54 -8.68
N LYS A 17 8.26 7.73 -7.75
CA LYS A 17 7.97 8.37 -6.45
C LYS A 17 7.38 9.78 -6.59
N GLU A 18 7.64 10.46 -7.69
CA GLU A 18 7.09 11.77 -8.07
C GLU A 18 5.58 11.72 -8.32
N GLN A 19 4.98 10.54 -8.48
CA GLN A 19 3.54 10.37 -8.57
C GLN A 19 2.82 10.64 -7.24
N ILE A 20 3.55 10.56 -6.12
CA ILE A 20 3.01 10.87 -4.79
C ILE A 20 3.08 12.39 -4.60
N PRO A 21 1.94 13.10 -4.56
CA PRO A 21 1.94 14.54 -4.40
C PRO A 21 2.52 14.95 -3.04
N HIS A 22 3.15 16.13 -3.00
CA HIS A 22 3.78 16.66 -1.79
C HIS A 22 2.77 17.06 -0.73
N GLU A 23 1.54 17.38 -1.12
CA GLU A 23 0.45 17.84 -0.25
C GLU A 23 -0.88 17.19 -0.65
N GLY A 24 -1.89 17.30 0.22
CA GLY A 24 -3.23 16.78 0.01
C GLY A 24 -3.38 15.30 0.32
N ALA A 25 -4.63 14.85 0.42
CA ALA A 25 -4.97 13.46 0.72
C ALA A 25 -4.56 12.51 -0.41
N VAL A 26 -4.10 11.33 -0.05
CA VAL A 26 -3.74 10.28 -1.03
C VAL A 26 -4.03 8.90 -0.44
N VAL A 27 -4.64 8.03 -1.22
CA VAL A 27 -4.67 6.60 -0.95
C VAL A 27 -3.60 5.90 -1.79
N LEU A 28 -2.62 5.27 -1.13
CA LEU A 28 -1.65 4.38 -1.75
C LEU A 28 -2.15 2.94 -1.63
N ALA A 29 -2.12 2.19 -2.71
CA ALA A 29 -2.56 0.79 -2.72
C ALA A 29 -1.61 -0.09 -3.53
N GLY A 30 -1.18 -1.22 -2.97
CA GLY A 30 -0.27 -2.12 -3.68
C GLY A 30 -0.27 -3.54 -3.13
N ASN A 31 0.49 -4.41 -3.78
CA ASN A 31 0.64 -5.80 -3.37
C ASN A 31 1.36 -5.94 -2.03
N HIS A 32 1.11 -7.04 -1.32
CA HIS A 32 1.69 -7.34 -0.01
C HIS A 32 2.57 -8.59 -0.07
N LYS A 33 3.86 -8.36 -0.19
CA LYS A 33 4.87 -9.41 -0.36
C LYS A 33 5.62 -9.74 0.93
N HIS A 34 5.93 -8.73 1.74
CA HIS A 34 6.82 -8.88 2.89
C HIS A 34 6.43 -7.97 4.06
N ALA A 35 6.82 -8.36 5.29
CA ALA A 35 6.57 -7.54 6.48
C ALA A 35 7.22 -6.13 6.43
N PHE A 36 8.23 -5.94 5.59
CA PHE A 36 8.91 -4.66 5.40
C PHE A 36 8.34 -3.79 4.28
N ASP A 37 7.29 -4.24 3.57
CA ASP A 37 6.62 -3.41 2.55
C ASP A 37 6.23 -2.03 3.07
N PRO A 38 5.69 -1.87 4.31
CA PRO A 38 5.37 -0.57 4.87
C PRO A 38 6.57 0.38 4.95
N ILE A 39 7.74 -0.13 5.32
CA ILE A 39 8.98 0.67 5.37
C ILE A 39 9.40 1.05 3.96
N PHE A 40 9.26 0.14 3.00
CA PHE A 40 9.61 0.39 1.61
C PHE A 40 8.71 1.47 0.99
N VAL A 41 7.41 1.40 1.22
CA VAL A 41 6.49 2.49 0.80
C VAL A 41 6.85 3.80 1.49
N GLY A 42 7.20 3.75 2.78
CA GLY A 42 7.62 4.91 3.56
C GLY A 42 8.86 5.64 3.05
N VAL A 43 9.77 4.97 2.32
CA VAL A 43 10.93 5.64 1.72
C VAL A 43 10.64 6.29 0.37
N CYS A 44 9.45 6.08 -0.20
CA CYS A 44 9.04 6.73 -1.46
C CYS A 44 8.65 8.21 -1.27
N THR A 45 8.33 8.64 -0.06
CA THR A 45 7.94 10.03 0.24
C THR A 45 8.51 10.48 1.58
N LYS A 46 8.59 11.80 1.76
CA LYS A 46 8.94 12.42 3.05
C LYS A 46 7.71 12.65 3.95
N ARG A 47 6.52 12.43 3.42
CA ARG A 47 5.27 12.63 4.14
C ARG A 47 5.02 11.48 5.12
N PRO A 48 4.39 11.73 6.27
CA PRO A 48 3.85 10.68 7.12
C PRO A 48 2.87 9.81 6.33
N ILE A 49 3.02 8.50 6.45
CA ILE A 49 2.10 7.52 5.84
C ILE A 49 1.41 6.75 6.97
N HIS A 50 0.09 6.79 6.99
CA HIS A 50 -0.73 6.01 7.91
C HIS A 50 -1.03 4.65 7.27
N ILE A 51 -0.55 3.59 7.89
CA ILE A 51 -0.58 2.24 7.32
C ILE A 51 -1.60 1.39 8.05
N LEU A 52 -2.47 0.70 7.31
CA LEU A 52 -3.36 -0.29 7.89
C LEU A 52 -2.56 -1.56 8.22
N ALA A 53 -2.52 -1.91 9.49
CA ALA A 53 -1.76 -3.05 10.00
C ALA A 53 -2.59 -3.90 10.96
N LYS A 54 -2.23 -5.17 11.09
CA LYS A 54 -2.91 -6.10 12.01
C LYS A 54 -2.98 -5.55 13.42
N LYS A 55 -4.16 -5.66 14.04
CA LYS A 55 -4.44 -5.26 15.43
C LYS A 55 -3.45 -5.89 16.42
N GLU A 56 -3.07 -7.15 16.23
CA GLU A 56 -2.13 -7.89 17.09
C GLU A 56 -0.74 -7.20 17.16
N LEU A 57 -0.35 -6.44 16.14
CA LEU A 57 0.88 -5.64 16.19
C LEU A 57 0.77 -4.50 17.20
N HIS A 58 -0.42 -3.90 17.34
CA HIS A 58 -0.70 -2.86 18.34
C HIS A 58 -0.81 -3.40 19.75
N ASP A 59 -1.18 -4.66 19.90
CA ASP A 59 -1.31 -5.36 21.20
C ASP A 59 0.01 -6.03 21.62
N SER A 60 1.02 -6.02 20.75
CA SER A 60 2.36 -6.58 21.04
C SER A 60 3.19 -5.66 21.94
N VAL A 61 4.31 -6.20 22.44
CA VAL A 61 5.30 -5.43 23.24
C VAL A 61 5.79 -4.17 22.50
N PHE A 62 5.78 -4.18 21.17
CA PHE A 62 6.13 -3.05 20.30
C PHE A 62 4.91 -2.21 19.88
N GLY A 63 3.73 -2.45 20.44
CA GLY A 63 2.50 -1.74 20.09
C GLY A 63 2.57 -0.22 20.26
N TRP A 64 3.35 0.26 21.25
CA TRP A 64 3.62 1.68 21.43
C TRP A 64 4.29 2.32 20.19
N PHE A 65 5.22 1.60 19.56
CA PHE A 65 5.91 2.06 18.34
C PHE A 65 4.92 2.19 17.16
N PHE A 66 4.08 1.19 16.95
CA PHE A 66 3.06 1.22 15.88
C PHE A 66 2.07 2.39 16.10
N ARG A 67 1.65 2.63 17.33
CA ARG A 67 0.80 3.79 17.67
C ARG A 67 1.50 5.13 17.41
N LEU A 68 2.77 5.26 17.76
CA LEU A 68 3.54 6.49 17.50
C LEU A 68 3.77 6.76 16.00
N THR A 69 3.82 5.72 15.18
CA THR A 69 3.94 5.87 13.72
C THR A 69 2.62 6.17 13.03
N GLY A 70 1.50 6.30 13.77
CA GLY A 70 0.18 6.56 13.21
C GLY A 70 -0.37 5.38 12.40
N THR A 71 0.02 4.16 12.76
CA THR A 71 -0.48 2.94 12.12
C THR A 71 -1.91 2.67 12.58
N ILE A 72 -2.81 2.38 11.65
CA ILE A 72 -4.22 2.10 11.88
C ILE A 72 -4.42 0.61 12.15
N ALA A 73 -4.99 0.27 13.31
CA ALA A 73 -5.22 -1.12 13.70
C ALA A 73 -6.41 -1.73 12.96
N VAL A 74 -6.20 -2.86 12.28
CA VAL A 74 -7.22 -3.61 11.53
C VAL A 74 -7.36 -5.02 12.09
N ASP A 75 -8.56 -5.42 12.39
CA ASP A 75 -8.90 -6.80 12.71
C ASP A 75 -9.17 -7.55 11.39
N LEU A 76 -8.25 -8.42 10.99
CA LEU A 76 -8.36 -9.14 9.71
C LEU A 76 -9.37 -10.31 9.76
N GLU A 77 -9.76 -10.75 10.95
CA GLU A 77 -10.79 -11.79 11.15
C GLU A 77 -12.19 -11.18 11.08
N ALA A 78 -12.33 -9.88 11.32
CA ALA A 78 -13.59 -9.19 11.22
C ALA A 78 -14.00 -8.97 9.75
N GLU A 79 -15.23 -9.33 9.41
CA GLU A 79 -15.80 -9.08 8.08
C GLU A 79 -15.79 -7.58 7.72
N ARG A 80 -15.91 -6.72 8.72
CA ARG A 80 -15.87 -5.24 8.59
C ARG A 80 -15.05 -4.61 9.69
N ASN A 81 -14.30 -3.57 9.36
CA ASN A 81 -13.48 -2.79 10.27
C ASN A 81 -13.92 -1.32 10.34
N PRO A 82 -15.09 -1.00 10.91
CA PRO A 82 -15.64 0.35 10.87
C PRO A 82 -14.75 1.37 11.61
N LYS A 83 -14.08 0.98 12.68
CA LYS A 83 -13.15 1.86 13.43
C LYS A 83 -11.92 2.20 12.60
N ALA A 84 -11.25 1.21 12.04
CA ALA A 84 -10.08 1.42 11.18
C ALA A 84 -10.45 2.26 9.94
N PHE A 85 -11.62 2.02 9.37
CA PHE A 85 -12.12 2.78 8.24
C PHE A 85 -12.40 4.25 8.60
N ALA A 86 -13.03 4.51 9.74
CA ALA A 86 -13.29 5.86 10.24
C ALA A 86 -11.98 6.61 10.54
N GLU A 87 -11.00 5.95 11.13
CA GLU A 87 -9.67 6.51 11.40
C GLU A 87 -8.93 6.85 10.10
N ALA A 88 -8.96 5.96 9.10
CA ALA A 88 -8.40 6.22 7.79
C ALA A 88 -9.05 7.42 7.09
N LEU A 89 -10.39 7.56 7.18
CA LEU A 89 -11.10 8.72 6.67
C LEU A 89 -10.67 10.01 7.37
N THR A 90 -10.46 9.98 8.69
CA THR A 90 -9.99 11.15 9.44
C THR A 90 -8.64 11.61 8.91
N TYR A 91 -7.67 10.69 8.78
CA TYR A 91 -6.35 11.03 8.23
C TYR A 91 -6.43 11.59 6.80
N LEU A 92 -7.26 11.00 5.94
CA LEU A 92 -7.44 11.52 4.57
C LEU A 92 -8.09 12.90 4.56
N ASN A 93 -9.12 13.15 5.39
CA ASN A 93 -9.75 14.46 5.51
C ASN A 93 -8.77 15.54 6.01
N ASP A 94 -7.79 15.15 6.82
CA ASP A 94 -6.71 16.02 7.31
C ASP A 94 -5.57 16.18 6.26
N GLY A 95 -5.76 15.67 5.05
CA GLY A 95 -4.80 15.81 3.95
C GLY A 95 -3.60 14.86 4.03
N ASN A 96 -3.67 13.77 4.79
CA ASN A 96 -2.57 12.82 4.96
C ASN A 96 -2.59 11.70 3.91
N VAL A 97 -1.52 10.89 3.91
CA VAL A 97 -1.38 9.71 3.07
C VAL A 97 -1.81 8.47 3.86
N VAL A 98 -2.73 7.70 3.31
CA VAL A 98 -3.10 6.40 3.84
C VAL A 98 -2.64 5.31 2.89
N ASN A 99 -1.94 4.30 3.42
CA ASN A 99 -1.47 3.15 2.67
C ASN A 99 -2.15 1.86 3.15
N LEU A 100 -2.61 1.08 2.20
CA LEU A 100 -3.15 -0.25 2.49
C LEU A 100 -2.82 -1.25 1.37
N SER A 101 -2.75 -2.52 1.76
CA SER A 101 -2.64 -3.61 0.81
C SER A 101 -4.03 -4.22 0.61
N PRO A 102 -4.64 -4.09 -0.59
CA PRO A 102 -5.99 -4.59 -0.81
C PRO A 102 -6.14 -6.09 -0.66
N GLU A 103 -5.06 -6.86 -0.79
CA GLU A 103 -5.00 -8.30 -0.52
C GLU A 103 -5.32 -8.64 0.94
N ALA A 104 -5.17 -7.66 1.87
CA ALA A 104 -5.37 -7.78 3.31
C ALA A 104 -4.42 -8.76 4.03
N GLU A 105 -3.75 -9.63 3.32
CA GLU A 105 -2.76 -10.57 3.84
C GLU A 105 -1.55 -10.68 2.90
N ARG A 106 -0.47 -11.28 3.37
CA ARG A 106 0.69 -11.53 2.53
C ARG A 106 0.43 -12.69 1.60
N ASN A 107 0.74 -12.50 0.33
CA ASN A 107 0.60 -13.54 -0.68
C ASN A 107 1.74 -14.57 -0.57
N TYR A 108 1.41 -15.79 -0.11
CA TYR A 108 2.29 -16.94 -0.06
C TYR A 108 1.95 -17.98 -1.13
N THR A 109 1.04 -17.66 -2.05
CA THR A 109 0.57 -18.57 -3.09
C THR A 109 1.36 -18.38 -4.39
N GLU A 110 1.09 -19.25 -5.36
CA GLU A 110 1.60 -19.15 -6.74
C GLU A 110 0.88 -18.06 -7.57
N HIS A 111 -0.24 -17.52 -7.07
CA HIS A 111 -0.95 -16.45 -7.73
C HIS A 111 -0.15 -15.14 -7.68
N ILE A 112 -0.22 -14.37 -8.76
CA ILE A 112 0.46 -13.07 -8.84
C ILE A 112 -0.08 -12.09 -7.80
N LEU A 113 -1.39 -12.12 -7.56
CA LEU A 113 -2.13 -11.34 -6.58
C LEU A 113 -3.26 -12.19 -5.98
N LEU A 114 -3.59 -11.92 -4.72
CA LEU A 114 -4.81 -12.40 -4.09
C LEU A 114 -5.99 -11.48 -4.46
N PRO A 115 -7.25 -11.95 -4.31
CA PRO A 115 -8.43 -11.11 -4.53
C PRO A 115 -8.40 -9.85 -3.67
N PHE A 116 -8.76 -8.70 -4.26
CA PHE A 116 -8.72 -7.41 -3.58
C PHE A 116 -9.99 -7.16 -2.77
N LYS A 117 -9.81 -6.69 -1.53
CA LYS A 117 -10.89 -6.06 -0.75
C LYS A 117 -11.10 -4.62 -1.21
N PHE A 118 -12.31 -4.11 -1.09
CA PHE A 118 -12.73 -2.80 -1.60
C PHE A 118 -12.21 -1.59 -0.82
N GLY A 119 -11.51 -1.78 0.29
CA GLY A 119 -11.12 -0.72 1.22
C GLY A 119 -10.43 0.48 0.57
N ALA A 120 -9.47 0.24 -0.32
CA ALA A 120 -8.72 1.30 -1.01
C ALA A 120 -9.64 2.18 -1.88
N VAL A 121 -10.45 1.54 -2.70
CA VAL A 121 -11.37 2.20 -3.63
C VAL A 121 -12.45 2.98 -2.87
N VAL A 122 -13.02 2.38 -1.82
CA VAL A 122 -14.07 3.03 -1.02
C VAL A 122 -13.51 4.27 -0.29
N LEU A 123 -12.29 4.20 0.25
CA LEU A 123 -11.62 5.35 0.87
C LEU A 123 -11.40 6.47 -0.15
N ALA A 124 -10.82 6.16 -1.31
CA ALA A 124 -10.55 7.14 -2.35
C ALA A 124 -11.84 7.79 -2.89
N LYS A 125 -12.88 7.00 -3.17
CA LYS A 125 -14.16 7.54 -3.63
C LYS A 125 -14.87 8.43 -2.59
N ARG A 126 -14.83 8.05 -1.30
CA ARG A 126 -15.47 8.84 -0.25
C ARG A 126 -14.81 10.17 0.01
N THR A 127 -13.50 10.24 -0.17
CA THR A 127 -12.72 11.46 0.09
C THR A 127 -12.42 12.27 -1.17
N GLY A 128 -12.66 11.69 -2.36
CA GLY A 128 -12.32 12.31 -3.64
C GLY A 128 -10.81 12.45 -3.87
N CYS A 129 -9.99 11.78 -3.06
CA CYS A 129 -8.54 11.88 -3.18
C CYS A 129 -7.98 10.92 -4.25
N PRO A 130 -6.80 11.19 -4.81
CA PRO A 130 -6.14 10.30 -5.75
C PRO A 130 -5.92 8.91 -5.17
N LEU A 131 -6.23 7.88 -5.96
CA LEU A 131 -5.86 6.48 -5.72
C LEU A 131 -4.61 6.17 -6.54
N ILE A 132 -3.48 5.98 -5.86
CA ILE A 132 -2.18 5.76 -6.48
C ILE A 132 -1.74 4.32 -6.26
N PRO A 133 -1.73 3.49 -7.32
CA PRO A 133 -1.24 2.13 -7.24
C PRO A 133 0.28 2.07 -7.11
N TYR A 134 0.78 1.02 -6.50
CA TYR A 134 2.20 0.66 -6.57
C TYR A 134 2.39 -0.85 -6.67
N ALA A 135 3.54 -1.28 -7.18
CA ALA A 135 3.92 -2.68 -7.25
C ALA A 135 5.32 -2.89 -6.66
N ILE A 136 5.44 -3.86 -5.74
CA ILE A 136 6.71 -4.29 -5.17
C ILE A 136 7.11 -5.60 -5.81
N THR A 137 8.33 -5.66 -6.37
CA THR A 137 8.91 -6.81 -7.05
C THR A 137 10.31 -7.12 -6.54
N GLY A 138 10.85 -8.29 -6.89
CA GLY A 138 12.17 -8.72 -6.45
C GLY A 138 12.17 -9.26 -5.02
N ASP A 139 13.35 -9.41 -4.42
CA ASP A 139 13.55 -10.13 -3.16
C ASP A 139 14.14 -9.26 -2.07
N TYR A 140 13.64 -9.42 -0.85
CA TYR A 140 14.16 -8.79 0.36
C TYR A 140 15.44 -9.52 0.84
N ARG A 141 16.53 -9.42 0.05
CA ARG A 141 17.85 -9.96 0.39
C ARG A 141 18.88 -8.84 0.48
N PHE A 142 19.87 -8.99 1.30
CA PHE A 142 20.94 -8.00 1.46
C PHE A 142 21.54 -7.62 0.09
N ARG A 143 21.41 -6.34 -0.28
CA ARG A 143 21.92 -5.73 -1.53
C ARG A 143 21.61 -6.52 -2.80
N SER A 144 20.43 -7.15 -2.86
CA SER A 144 20.03 -8.02 -4.00
C SER A 144 19.94 -7.26 -5.33
N ARG A 145 19.78 -5.93 -5.31
CA ARG A 145 19.61 -5.04 -6.48
C ARG A 145 18.37 -5.32 -7.33
N ASN A 146 17.61 -6.38 -7.05
CA ASN A 146 16.38 -6.70 -7.76
C ASN A 146 15.13 -6.25 -6.99
N LEU A 147 15.25 -5.85 -5.72
CA LEU A 147 14.16 -5.29 -4.96
C LEU A 147 13.76 -3.93 -5.53
N LYS A 148 12.52 -3.82 -5.97
CA LYS A 148 12.03 -2.63 -6.65
C LYS A 148 10.60 -2.31 -6.22
N ILE A 149 10.32 -1.03 -6.04
CA ILE A 149 8.97 -0.48 -5.97
C ILE A 149 8.74 0.44 -7.18
N THR A 150 7.63 0.24 -7.86
CA THR A 150 7.16 1.13 -8.93
C THR A 150 5.86 1.77 -8.47
N VAL A 151 5.88 3.07 -8.23
CA VAL A 151 4.69 3.87 -7.98
C VAL A 151 4.13 4.27 -9.34
N LEU A 152 2.87 3.95 -9.57
CA LEU A 152 2.19 4.16 -10.85
C LEU A 152 1.42 5.49 -10.85
N PRO A 153 1.04 6.03 -11.99
CA PRO A 153 0.17 7.20 -12.05
C PRO A 153 -1.16 6.96 -11.32
N PRO A 154 -1.77 8.02 -10.77
CA PRO A 154 -3.10 7.93 -10.19
C PRO A 154 -4.09 7.33 -11.18
N ILE A 155 -4.95 6.43 -10.73
CA ILE A 155 -6.03 5.89 -11.55
C ILE A 155 -7.29 6.73 -11.39
N ASP A 156 -7.88 7.12 -12.51
CA ASP A 156 -9.18 7.79 -12.50
C ASP A 156 -10.28 6.75 -12.29
N ILE A 157 -11.03 6.95 -11.20
CA ILE A 157 -12.14 6.09 -10.77
C ILE A 157 -13.45 6.89 -10.60
N SER A 158 -13.50 8.17 -11.01
CA SER A 158 -14.61 9.09 -10.75
C SER A 158 -15.94 8.53 -11.26
N ASP A 159 -15.98 8.09 -12.50
CA ASP A 159 -17.20 7.63 -13.18
C ASP A 159 -17.42 6.11 -13.09
N LEU A 160 -16.53 5.38 -12.40
CA LEU A 160 -16.62 3.92 -12.28
C LEU A 160 -17.43 3.52 -11.04
N SER A 161 -18.09 2.36 -11.09
CA SER A 161 -18.63 1.73 -9.89
C SER A 161 -17.50 1.30 -8.93
N ILE A 162 -17.83 0.90 -7.70
CA ILE A 162 -16.84 0.38 -6.74
C ILE A 162 -16.17 -0.89 -7.31
N ASP A 163 -16.97 -1.79 -7.90
CA ASP A 163 -16.45 -3.04 -8.47
C ASP A 163 -15.50 -2.77 -9.64
N GLN A 164 -15.93 -1.93 -10.59
CA GLN A 164 -15.09 -1.52 -11.73
C GLN A 164 -13.80 -0.82 -11.29
N SER A 165 -13.89 0.04 -10.26
CA SER A 165 -12.72 0.71 -9.71
C SER A 165 -11.74 -0.26 -9.07
N ASN A 166 -12.26 -1.29 -8.38
CA ASN A 166 -11.45 -2.33 -7.74
C ASN A 166 -10.78 -3.25 -8.77
N GLU A 167 -11.52 -3.62 -9.82
CA GLU A 167 -11.00 -4.37 -10.96
C GLU A 167 -9.89 -3.58 -11.66
N LYS A 168 -10.11 -2.30 -11.96
CA LYS A 168 -9.10 -1.42 -12.55
C LYS A 168 -7.83 -1.31 -11.70
N LEU A 169 -7.98 -1.20 -10.37
CA LEU A 169 -6.85 -1.19 -9.44
C LEU A 169 -6.08 -2.52 -9.49
N PHE A 170 -6.82 -3.64 -9.46
CA PHE A 170 -6.26 -4.99 -9.55
C PHE A 170 -5.48 -5.19 -10.85
N ASP A 171 -6.08 -4.89 -12.00
CA ASP A 171 -5.46 -5.06 -13.31
C ASP A 171 -4.24 -4.18 -13.51
N THR A 172 -4.29 -2.94 -12.98
CA THR A 172 -3.16 -2.01 -13.04
C THR A 172 -1.94 -2.58 -12.28
N ILE A 173 -2.15 -3.09 -11.06
CA ILE A 173 -1.07 -3.68 -10.27
C ILE A 173 -0.61 -5.01 -10.86
N LYS A 174 -1.55 -5.88 -11.28
CA LYS A 174 -1.26 -7.17 -11.94
C LYS A 174 -0.42 -6.95 -13.21
N GLY A 175 -0.81 -6.03 -14.06
CA GLY A 175 -0.07 -5.70 -15.29
C GLY A 175 1.38 -5.29 -15.00
N GLN A 176 1.61 -4.45 -13.98
CA GLN A 176 2.96 -4.04 -13.58
C GLN A 176 3.79 -5.21 -13.02
N LEU A 177 3.16 -6.11 -12.26
CA LEU A 177 3.83 -7.32 -11.72
C LEU A 177 4.18 -8.30 -12.83
N CYS A 178 3.27 -8.54 -13.79
CA CYS A 178 3.50 -9.38 -14.96
C CYS A 178 4.64 -8.84 -15.82
N ALA A 179 4.62 -7.55 -16.14
CA ALA A 179 5.68 -6.89 -16.91
C ALA A 179 7.06 -7.03 -16.25
N ALA A 180 7.12 -6.91 -14.92
CA ALA A 180 8.36 -7.08 -14.17
C ALA A 180 8.89 -8.53 -14.17
N GLN A 181 8.01 -9.52 -14.40
CA GLN A 181 8.37 -10.95 -14.49
C GLN A 181 8.56 -11.43 -15.94
N GLY A 182 8.39 -10.55 -16.95
CA GLY A 182 8.42 -10.92 -18.35
C GLY A 182 7.25 -11.84 -18.77
N ARG A 183 6.11 -11.77 -18.06
CA ARG A 183 4.89 -12.53 -18.32
C ARG A 183 3.85 -11.63 -18.99
N GLU A 184 3.09 -12.16 -19.93
CA GLU A 184 1.90 -11.46 -20.42
C GLU A 184 0.80 -11.45 -19.35
N PRO A 185 0.04 -10.36 -19.18
CA PRO A 185 -1.12 -10.33 -18.31
C PRO A 185 -2.24 -11.19 -18.94
N SER A 186 -2.46 -12.36 -18.36
CA SER A 186 -3.57 -13.27 -18.74
C SER A 186 -4.84 -12.89 -17.99
#